data_6613a60fa42fa9506e2e0b2db63f7cae
#
_entry.id   6613a60fa42fa9506e2e0b2db63f7cae
#
_cell.length_a   1.000
_cell.length_b   1.000
_cell.length_c   1.000
_cell.angle_alpha   90.00
_cell.angle_beta   90.00
_cell.angle_gamma   90.00
#
_symmetry.space_group_name_H-M   'P 1'
#
loop_
_entity.id
_entity.type
_entity.pdbx_description
1 polymer ?
#
loop_
_entity_poly.entity_id
_entity_poly.type
_entity_poly.pdbx_seq_one_letter_code
_entity_poly.pdbx_strand_id
1 'polypeptide(L)'
;MIAIVKRLAGFPKAGTDWDKPPWEEIRPERVGNYMGEKPDHFPRTEVKIAYAEKAVHVLFRVEDRYVRAVSAKHQDPVCRDSCVEFFFTPGPDLSQGYFNLEMNCGGTLLFHFHRNGREGGIEIPGRDCDKLVKTHSLPRIIDPEIAEPVTWTVGYAIPTALLSRYCPVSAPRPKALWRANFYKCADGTSHPHWLTWAPVDDSKPNFHLPQSFGLLAFE
;
A
#
# COMPACT_ATOMS: atom_id res chain seq x y z
N MET A 1 0.15 12.51 -11.01
CA MET A 1 0.44 12.75 -9.57
C MET A 1 1.92 12.56 -9.30
N ILE A 2 2.49 13.32 -8.34
CA ILE A 2 3.88 13.19 -7.89
C ILE A 2 3.88 13.28 -6.37
N ALA A 3 4.53 12.32 -5.72
CA ALA A 3 4.79 12.35 -4.28
C ALA A 3 6.30 12.44 -4.02
N ILE A 4 6.66 13.23 -3.01
CA ILE A 4 8.04 13.40 -2.57
C ILE A 4 8.34 12.38 -1.48
N VAL A 5 9.38 11.57 -1.70
CA VAL A 5 9.83 10.54 -0.77
C VAL A 5 11.08 11.03 -0.05
N LYS A 6 10.92 11.45 1.20
CA LYS A 6 12.02 11.97 2.01
C LYS A 6 12.85 10.87 2.63
N ARG A 7 14.14 11.17 2.83
CA ARG A 7 15.03 10.30 3.62
C ARG A 7 14.78 10.48 5.12
N LEU A 8 14.63 9.38 5.84
CA LEU A 8 14.58 9.38 7.30
C LEU A 8 15.98 9.27 7.91
N ALA A 9 16.22 9.95 9.03
CA ALA A 9 17.51 9.94 9.73
C ALA A 9 17.81 8.60 10.45
N GLY A 10 16.88 7.66 10.47
CA GLY A 10 17.03 6.34 11.09
C GLY A 10 15.93 5.40 10.65
N PHE A 11 16.04 4.15 11.07
CA PHE A 11 14.99 3.16 10.83
C PHE A 11 13.85 3.43 11.82
N PRO A 12 12.66 3.83 11.38
CA PRO A 12 11.54 3.91 12.31
C PRO A 12 11.33 2.50 12.85
N LYS A 13 11.48 2.32 14.16
CA LYS A 13 10.92 1.13 14.80
C LYS A 13 9.47 1.09 14.34
N ALA A 14 9.01 -0.04 13.83
CA ALA A 14 7.66 -0.21 13.33
C ALA A 14 6.67 0.38 14.35
N GLY A 15 6.20 1.58 14.11
CA GLY A 15 5.27 2.33 14.94
C GLY A 15 4.12 2.79 14.09
N THR A 16 2.91 2.66 14.62
CA THR A 16 1.68 3.20 14.02
C THR A 16 1.48 4.68 14.36
N ASP A 17 2.44 5.29 15.04
CA ASP A 17 2.35 6.66 15.52
C ASP A 17 2.50 7.66 14.36
N TRP A 18 1.38 7.94 13.74
CA TRP A 18 1.27 8.84 12.59
C TRP A 18 1.78 10.26 12.84
N ASP A 19 1.55 10.77 14.05
CA ASP A 19 1.84 12.16 14.44
C ASP A 19 3.12 12.29 15.29
N LYS A 20 3.98 11.25 15.32
CA LYS A 20 5.25 11.25 16.03
C LYS A 20 6.45 11.08 15.09
N PRO A 21 7.66 11.47 15.55
CA PRO A 21 8.88 11.21 14.80
C PRO A 21 9.04 9.73 14.43
N PRO A 22 9.52 9.42 13.24
CA PRO A 22 9.92 10.37 12.18
C PRO A 22 8.77 10.74 11.23
N TRP A 23 7.56 10.22 11.46
CA TRP A 23 6.44 10.36 10.54
C TRP A 23 5.80 11.75 10.55
N GLU A 24 5.91 12.52 11.63
CA GLU A 24 5.35 13.88 11.72
C GLU A 24 5.89 14.82 10.64
N GLU A 25 7.15 14.61 10.18
CA GLU A 25 7.80 15.45 9.17
C GLU A 25 7.43 15.05 7.73
N ILE A 26 6.74 13.92 7.55
CA ILE A 26 6.36 13.42 6.24
C ILE A 26 4.97 13.93 5.90
N ARG A 27 4.89 14.67 4.77
CA ARG A 27 3.61 15.13 4.24
C ARG A 27 2.79 13.91 3.76
N PRO A 28 1.54 13.79 4.19
CA PRO A 28 0.67 12.72 3.70
C PRO A 28 0.19 13.00 2.27
N GLU A 29 0.06 11.95 1.50
CA GLU A 29 -0.65 11.93 0.22
C GLU A 29 -2.07 11.38 0.46
N ARG A 30 -3.07 11.94 -0.24
CA ARG A 30 -4.47 11.53 -0.10
C ARG A 30 -4.84 10.51 -1.17
N VAL A 31 -5.38 9.37 -0.75
CA VAL A 31 -6.02 8.40 -1.64
C VAL A 31 -7.49 8.86 -1.79
N GLY A 32 -7.72 9.75 -2.76
CA GLY A 32 -8.94 10.55 -2.82
C GLY A 32 -9.70 10.52 -4.16
N ASN A 33 -9.27 9.70 -5.12
CA ASN A 33 -10.05 9.40 -6.31
C ASN A 33 -10.79 8.07 -6.12
N TYR A 34 -11.78 7.78 -6.95
CA TYR A 34 -12.50 6.51 -6.93
C TYR A 34 -12.59 5.92 -8.35
N MET A 35 -12.81 4.63 -8.42
CA MET A 35 -13.04 3.91 -9.67
C MET A 35 -14.49 3.44 -9.76
N GLY A 36 -15.02 3.41 -10.97
CA GLY A 36 -16.41 3.07 -11.21
C GLY A 36 -17.39 4.12 -10.69
N GLU A 37 -18.50 3.71 -10.14
CA GLU A 37 -19.48 4.62 -9.51
C GLU A 37 -18.95 5.16 -8.17
N LYS A 38 -19.34 6.39 -7.83
CA LYS A 38 -18.96 6.98 -6.55
C LYS A 38 -19.55 6.14 -5.41
N PRO A 39 -18.72 5.60 -4.52
CA PRO A 39 -19.22 4.75 -3.43
C PRO A 39 -19.98 5.57 -2.39
N ASP A 40 -20.98 4.95 -1.75
CA ASP A 40 -21.74 5.55 -0.65
C ASP A 40 -20.85 5.76 0.59
N HIS A 41 -19.91 4.86 0.83
CA HIS A 41 -18.88 5.00 1.86
C HIS A 41 -17.55 5.36 1.22
N PHE A 42 -17.00 6.51 1.61
CA PHE A 42 -15.75 7.05 1.09
C PHE A 42 -14.80 7.38 2.26
N PRO A 43 -14.06 6.39 2.77
CA PRO A 43 -13.19 6.58 3.93
C PRO A 43 -12.06 7.57 3.63
N ARG A 44 -11.75 8.44 4.60
CA ARG A 44 -10.59 9.32 4.48
C ARG A 44 -9.32 8.50 4.63
N THR A 45 -8.65 8.31 3.51
CA THR A 45 -7.42 7.52 3.43
C THR A 45 -6.23 8.40 3.10
N GLU A 46 -5.19 8.31 3.92
CA GLU A 46 -3.93 9.05 3.75
C GLU A 46 -2.75 8.07 3.85
N VAL A 47 -1.69 8.36 3.12
CA VAL A 47 -0.45 7.57 3.14
C VAL A 47 0.76 8.46 3.28
N LYS A 48 1.69 8.07 4.13
CA LYS A 48 3.03 8.63 4.24
C LYS A 48 4.03 7.62 3.68
N ILE A 49 4.96 8.11 2.88
CA ILE A 49 6.03 7.30 2.30
C ILE A 49 7.38 7.97 2.52
N ALA A 50 8.37 7.19 2.91
CA ALA A 50 9.72 7.65 3.16
C ALA A 50 10.73 6.53 2.87
N TYR A 51 12.01 6.82 2.88
CA TYR A 51 13.04 5.80 2.77
C TYR A 51 14.12 5.99 3.84
N ALA A 52 14.73 4.89 4.27
CA ALA A 52 15.88 4.88 5.15
C ALA A 52 16.78 3.70 4.76
N GLU A 53 18.10 3.93 4.75
CA GLU A 53 19.09 2.91 4.40
C GLU A 53 18.76 2.17 3.08
N LYS A 54 18.31 0.91 3.19
CA LYS A 54 18.03 0.03 2.06
C LYS A 54 16.57 -0.42 2.03
N ALA A 55 15.66 0.41 2.53
CA ALA A 55 14.23 0.09 2.58
C ALA A 55 13.37 1.32 2.24
N VAL A 56 12.18 1.04 1.70
CA VAL A 56 11.08 2.00 1.58
C VAL A 56 10.08 1.70 2.68
N HIS A 57 9.65 2.75 3.37
CA HIS A 57 8.70 2.70 4.49
C HIS A 57 7.39 3.33 4.07
N VAL A 58 6.29 2.67 4.35
CA VAL A 58 4.93 3.13 4.05
C VAL A 58 4.10 3.04 5.32
N LEU A 59 3.31 4.08 5.58
CA LEU A 59 2.36 4.12 6.69
C LEU A 59 1.04 4.71 6.19
N PHE A 60 -0.03 3.93 6.29
CA PHE A 60 -1.39 4.38 6.00
C PHE A 60 -2.14 4.74 7.28
N ARG A 61 -3.01 5.75 7.17
CA ARG A 61 -4.04 6.08 8.16
C ARG A 61 -5.38 6.17 7.44
N VAL A 62 -6.39 5.50 7.99
CA VAL A 62 -7.74 5.47 7.42
C VAL A 62 -8.75 5.82 8.51
N GLU A 63 -9.52 6.88 8.29
CA GLU A 63 -10.73 7.19 9.06
C GLU A 63 -11.89 6.47 8.35
N ASP A 64 -12.40 5.41 8.95
CA ASP A 64 -13.22 4.40 8.28
C ASP A 64 -14.48 4.05 9.08
N ARG A 65 -15.36 3.30 8.45
CA ARG A 65 -16.49 2.56 9.01
C ARG A 65 -16.62 1.25 8.24
N TYR A 66 -17.43 0.34 8.75
CA TYR A 66 -17.65 -0.96 8.09
C TYR A 66 -16.36 -1.75 7.92
N VAL A 67 -15.57 -1.74 9.00
CA VAL A 67 -14.21 -2.31 8.99
C VAL A 67 -14.25 -3.80 9.31
N ARG A 68 -13.64 -4.59 8.44
CA ARG A 68 -13.58 -6.05 8.54
C ARG A 68 -12.18 -6.57 8.22
N ALA A 69 -11.75 -7.64 8.91
CA ALA A 69 -10.51 -8.37 8.63
C ALA A 69 -10.69 -9.84 8.99
N VAL A 70 -10.82 -10.71 7.99
CA VAL A 70 -10.99 -12.16 8.18
C VAL A 70 -9.87 -12.98 7.53
N SER A 71 -9.15 -12.40 6.57
CA SER A 71 -7.97 -13.01 5.98
C SER A 71 -6.86 -13.12 7.02
N ALA A 72 -6.41 -14.35 7.30
CA ALA A 72 -5.50 -14.63 8.41
C ALA A 72 -4.12 -15.12 7.97
N LYS A 73 -3.96 -15.54 6.72
CA LYS A 73 -2.70 -16.06 6.17
C LYS A 73 -2.20 -15.13 5.08
N HIS A 74 -0.89 -14.96 4.99
CA HIS A 74 -0.30 -14.25 3.86
C HIS A 74 -0.74 -14.91 2.55
N GLN A 75 -1.01 -14.07 1.53
CA GLN A 75 -1.55 -14.44 0.23
C GLN A 75 -3.05 -14.78 0.21
N ASP A 76 -3.76 -14.74 1.34
CA ASP A 76 -5.22 -14.73 1.33
C ASP A 76 -5.74 -13.49 0.55
N PRO A 77 -6.98 -13.52 0.04
CA PRO A 77 -7.55 -12.41 -0.73
C PRO A 77 -7.90 -11.22 0.18
N VAL A 78 -6.86 -10.51 0.68
CA VAL A 78 -6.98 -9.41 1.65
C VAL A 78 -7.74 -8.19 1.12
N CYS A 79 -7.87 -8.04 -0.22
CA CYS A 79 -8.70 -7.01 -0.85
C CYS A 79 -10.20 -7.13 -0.48
N ARG A 80 -10.65 -8.32 -0.04
CA ARG A 80 -12.02 -8.53 0.45
C ARG A 80 -12.25 -7.96 1.84
N ASP A 81 -11.20 -7.69 2.58
CA ASP A 81 -11.21 -7.02 3.88
C ASP A 81 -11.06 -5.49 3.72
N SER A 82 -11.09 -4.74 4.81
CA SER A 82 -10.67 -3.33 4.80
C SER A 82 -9.17 -3.27 4.54
N CYS A 83 -8.80 -2.96 3.31
CA CYS A 83 -7.46 -3.13 2.76
C CYS A 83 -6.89 -1.81 2.23
N VAL A 84 -5.59 -1.62 2.35
CA VAL A 84 -4.81 -0.59 1.67
C VAL A 84 -3.69 -1.24 0.86
N GLU A 85 -3.33 -0.61 -0.28
CA GLU A 85 -2.43 -1.24 -1.22
C GLU A 85 -1.39 -0.27 -1.75
N PHE A 86 -0.23 -0.79 -2.04
CA PHE A 86 0.87 -0.08 -2.69
C PHE A 86 1.36 -0.89 -3.88
N PHE A 87 1.03 -0.40 -5.09
CA PHE A 87 1.51 -0.99 -6.33
C PHE A 87 2.63 -0.12 -6.87
N PHE A 88 3.76 -0.74 -7.26
CA PHE A 88 4.92 0.04 -7.65
C PHE A 88 5.89 -0.72 -8.56
N THR A 89 6.52 0.01 -9.46
CA THR A 89 7.74 -0.38 -10.17
C THR A 89 8.91 0.33 -9.48
N PRO A 90 9.93 -0.39 -9.00
CA PRO A 90 11.05 0.22 -8.27
C PRO A 90 12.05 0.89 -9.21
N GLY A 91 11.54 1.74 -10.09
CA GLY A 91 12.23 2.47 -11.13
C GLY A 91 11.26 3.25 -12.02
N PRO A 92 11.75 4.03 -13.00
CA PRO A 92 10.91 4.81 -13.90
C PRO A 92 10.30 3.99 -15.05
N ASP A 93 10.89 2.81 -15.36
CA ASP A 93 10.56 1.99 -16.52
C ASP A 93 9.55 0.89 -16.15
N LEU A 94 8.30 1.08 -16.57
CA LEU A 94 7.19 0.14 -16.32
C LEU A 94 7.39 -1.23 -16.99
N SER A 95 8.23 -1.34 -18.02
CA SER A 95 8.50 -2.62 -18.71
C SER A 95 9.23 -3.63 -17.80
N GLN A 96 9.81 -3.15 -16.68
CA GLN A 96 10.46 -4.02 -15.69
C GLN A 96 9.45 -4.80 -14.82
N GLY A 97 8.16 -4.56 -14.99
CA GLY A 97 7.10 -5.14 -14.15
C GLY A 97 6.82 -4.30 -12.90
N TYR A 98 5.89 -4.78 -12.10
CA TYR A 98 5.50 -4.08 -10.87
C TYR A 98 5.17 -5.05 -9.75
N PHE A 99 5.27 -4.56 -8.53
CA PHE A 99 4.82 -5.26 -7.32
C PHE A 99 3.43 -4.75 -6.93
N ASN A 100 2.58 -5.64 -6.41
CA ASN A 100 1.42 -5.27 -5.62
C ASN A 100 1.58 -5.80 -4.20
N LEU A 101 1.65 -4.88 -3.24
CA LEU A 101 1.59 -5.19 -1.82
C LEU A 101 0.27 -4.68 -1.28
N GLU A 102 -0.58 -5.59 -0.85
CA GLU A 102 -1.89 -5.35 -0.26
C GLU A 102 -1.84 -5.74 1.21
N MET A 103 -2.40 -4.94 2.11
CA MET A 103 -2.45 -5.24 3.54
C MET A 103 -3.81 -4.88 4.11
N ASN A 104 -4.47 -5.86 4.74
CA ASN A 104 -5.70 -5.56 5.46
C ASN A 104 -5.42 -4.83 6.79
N CYS A 105 -6.45 -4.25 7.38
CA CYS A 105 -6.35 -3.49 8.64
C CYS A 105 -5.86 -4.34 9.83
N GLY A 106 -5.91 -5.67 9.74
CA GLY A 106 -5.40 -6.62 10.72
C GLY A 106 -3.94 -7.05 10.50
N GLY A 107 -3.25 -6.49 9.46
CA GLY A 107 -1.83 -6.74 9.21
C GLY A 107 -1.52 -7.99 8.40
N THR A 108 -2.52 -8.67 7.85
CA THR A 108 -2.31 -9.76 6.89
C THR A 108 -2.06 -9.16 5.50
N LEU A 109 -1.10 -9.71 4.76
CA LEU A 109 -0.72 -9.17 3.47
C LEU A 109 -0.73 -10.20 2.35
N LEU A 110 -0.99 -9.70 1.13
CA LEU A 110 -0.72 -10.34 -0.14
C LEU A 110 0.39 -9.54 -0.83
N PHE A 111 1.38 -10.24 -1.39
CA PHE A 111 2.51 -9.59 -2.05
C PHE A 111 2.93 -10.39 -3.28
N HIS A 112 2.74 -9.83 -4.45
CA HIS A 112 3.10 -10.46 -5.73
C HIS A 112 3.98 -9.53 -6.58
N PHE A 113 4.68 -10.13 -7.52
CA PHE A 113 5.38 -9.44 -8.60
C PHE A 113 4.76 -9.82 -9.95
N HIS A 114 4.43 -8.83 -10.77
CA HIS A 114 3.83 -8.98 -12.08
C HIS A 114 4.78 -8.48 -13.17
N ARG A 115 5.14 -9.34 -14.10
CA ARG A 115 6.00 -8.96 -15.22
C ARG A 115 5.21 -8.40 -16.40
N ASN A 116 4.07 -9.00 -16.71
CA ASN A 116 3.25 -8.68 -17.87
C ASN A 116 1.76 -8.58 -17.49
N GLY A 117 1.34 -7.48 -16.86
CA GLY A 117 -0.05 -7.31 -16.44
C GLY A 117 -0.44 -8.20 -15.23
N ARG A 118 -1.74 -8.39 -15.03
CA ARG A 118 -2.29 -9.12 -13.87
C ARG A 118 -2.03 -10.63 -13.94
N GLU A 119 -2.09 -11.20 -15.13
CA GLU A 119 -1.92 -12.64 -15.32
C GLU A 119 -0.46 -13.07 -15.11
N GLY A 120 -0.26 -14.22 -14.50
CA GLY A 120 1.08 -14.75 -14.25
C GLY A 120 1.86 -14.05 -13.15
N GLY A 121 1.18 -13.45 -12.18
CA GLY A 121 1.80 -12.88 -10.98
C GLY A 121 2.63 -13.92 -10.22
N ILE A 122 3.84 -13.55 -9.82
CA ILE A 122 4.74 -14.39 -9.01
C ILE A 122 4.48 -14.05 -7.54
N GLU A 123 3.97 -15.00 -6.80
CA GLU A 123 3.77 -14.87 -5.35
C GLU A 123 5.13 -14.71 -4.63
N ILE A 124 5.25 -13.69 -3.80
CA ILE A 124 6.40 -13.54 -2.89
C ILE A 124 6.21 -14.56 -1.76
N PRO A 125 7.15 -15.50 -1.57
CA PRO A 125 6.99 -16.56 -0.59
C PRO A 125 6.69 -16.03 0.82
N GLY A 126 5.78 -16.69 1.56
CA GLY A 126 5.37 -16.28 2.90
C GLY A 126 6.53 -16.03 3.84
N ARG A 127 7.59 -16.88 3.78
CA ARG A 127 8.84 -16.69 4.54
C ARG A 127 9.57 -15.36 4.26
N ASP A 128 9.34 -14.76 3.09
CA ASP A 128 9.88 -13.45 2.73
C ASP A 128 8.93 -12.34 3.16
N CYS A 129 7.63 -12.57 3.11
CA CYS A 129 6.61 -11.69 3.71
C CYS A 129 6.79 -11.54 5.23
N ASP A 130 7.20 -12.62 5.91
CA ASP A 130 7.49 -12.61 7.35
C ASP A 130 8.69 -11.74 7.73
N LYS A 131 9.60 -11.49 6.77
CA LYS A 131 10.77 -10.61 6.97
C LYS A 131 10.45 -9.12 6.86
N LEU A 132 9.28 -8.76 6.32
CA LEU A 132 8.86 -7.37 6.32
C LEU A 132 8.55 -6.94 7.76
N VAL A 133 9.12 -5.81 8.17
CA VAL A 133 8.71 -5.16 9.40
C VAL A 133 7.31 -4.61 9.14
N LYS A 134 6.32 -5.05 9.93
CA LYS A 134 4.89 -4.72 9.77
C LYS A 134 4.32 -4.22 11.07
N THR A 135 3.33 -3.33 10.98
CA THR A 135 2.60 -2.82 12.14
C THR A 135 1.14 -2.57 11.76
N HIS A 136 0.24 -2.73 12.72
CA HIS A 136 -1.18 -2.46 12.57
C HIS A 136 -1.78 -2.05 13.92
N SER A 137 -2.80 -1.19 13.91
CA SER A 137 -3.42 -0.66 15.14
C SER A 137 -4.63 -1.44 15.60
N LEU A 138 -5.26 -2.21 14.72
CA LEU A 138 -6.45 -3.00 15.03
C LEU A 138 -6.10 -4.47 15.27
N PRO A 139 -6.98 -5.25 15.91
CA PRO A 139 -6.82 -6.70 16.05
C PRO A 139 -6.66 -7.39 14.69
N ARG A 140 -5.94 -8.50 14.68
CA ARG A 140 -5.67 -9.27 13.46
C ARG A 140 -6.95 -9.77 12.78
N ILE A 141 -7.95 -10.13 13.56
CA ILE A 141 -9.26 -10.59 13.07
C ILE A 141 -10.32 -9.63 13.58
N ILE A 142 -11.18 -9.19 12.69
CA ILE A 142 -12.35 -8.34 12.94
C ILE A 142 -13.53 -8.98 12.24
N ASP A 143 -14.31 -9.72 13.01
CA ASP A 143 -15.55 -10.38 12.62
C ASP A 143 -16.42 -10.49 13.87
N PRO A 144 -17.61 -9.89 13.91
CA PRO A 144 -18.29 -9.18 12.82
C PRO A 144 -17.64 -7.82 12.44
N GLU A 145 -18.10 -7.28 11.31
CA GLU A 145 -17.72 -5.97 10.79
C GLU A 145 -18.02 -4.84 11.81
N ILE A 146 -17.07 -3.92 12.02
CA ILE A 146 -17.25 -2.72 12.86
C ILE A 146 -17.98 -1.66 12.03
N ALA A 147 -19.23 -1.36 12.37
CA ALA A 147 -20.04 -0.36 11.66
C ALA A 147 -19.81 1.08 12.14
N GLU A 148 -19.26 1.26 13.34
CA GLU A 148 -19.00 2.56 13.95
C GLU A 148 -17.75 3.22 13.33
N PRO A 149 -17.61 4.56 13.46
CA PRO A 149 -16.40 5.24 13.05
C PRO A 149 -15.18 4.75 13.81
N VAL A 150 -14.13 4.39 13.10
CA VAL A 150 -12.85 3.97 13.65
C VAL A 150 -11.70 4.50 12.81
N THR A 151 -10.63 4.94 13.46
CA THR A 151 -9.37 5.27 12.77
C THR A 151 -8.38 4.13 12.96
N TRP A 152 -7.82 3.65 11.86
CA TRP A 152 -6.81 2.60 11.90
C TRP A 152 -5.58 2.95 11.07
N THR A 153 -4.48 2.32 11.45
CA THR A 153 -3.20 2.46 10.75
C THR A 153 -2.59 1.11 10.47
N VAL A 154 -1.93 1.02 9.32
CA VAL A 154 -1.03 -0.09 8.98
C VAL A 154 0.24 0.48 8.36
N GLY A 155 1.37 -0.14 8.67
CA GLY A 155 2.65 0.27 8.12
C GLY A 155 3.58 -0.91 7.86
N TYR A 156 4.53 -0.70 6.95
CA TYR A 156 5.53 -1.71 6.63
C TYR A 156 6.80 -1.11 6.05
N ALA A 157 7.88 -1.87 6.17
CA ALA A 157 9.15 -1.56 5.53
C ALA A 157 9.49 -2.65 4.52
N ILE A 158 9.79 -2.24 3.28
CA ILE A 158 10.12 -3.13 2.17
C ILE A 158 11.63 -3.04 1.90
N PRO A 159 12.42 -4.07 2.21
CA PRO A 159 13.84 -4.10 1.88
C PRO A 159 14.06 -4.13 0.37
N THR A 160 14.90 -3.24 -0.17
CA THR A 160 15.23 -3.23 -1.61
C THR A 160 15.91 -4.51 -2.07
N ALA A 161 16.65 -5.18 -1.18
CA ALA A 161 17.26 -6.47 -1.45
C ALA A 161 16.24 -7.58 -1.75
N LEU A 162 15.02 -7.50 -1.19
CA LEU A 162 13.94 -8.42 -1.55
C LEU A 162 13.48 -8.16 -2.99
N LEU A 163 13.23 -6.91 -3.34
CA LEU A 163 12.75 -6.49 -4.68
C LEU A 163 13.75 -6.86 -5.78
N SER A 164 15.05 -6.72 -5.51
CA SER A 164 16.13 -7.01 -6.47
C SER A 164 16.21 -8.47 -6.90
N ARG A 165 15.49 -9.36 -6.24
CA ARG A 165 15.39 -10.78 -6.64
C ARG A 165 14.42 -11.00 -7.81
N TYR A 166 13.58 -10.02 -8.11
CA TYR A 166 12.51 -10.11 -9.11
C TYR A 166 12.74 -9.19 -10.30
N CYS A 167 13.26 -7.99 -10.09
CA CYS A 167 13.54 -7.00 -11.13
C CYS A 167 14.69 -6.07 -10.75
N PRO A 168 15.24 -5.31 -11.71
CA PRO A 168 16.16 -4.21 -11.41
C PRO A 168 15.52 -3.18 -10.48
N VAL A 169 16.28 -2.70 -9.50
CA VAL A 169 15.82 -1.70 -8.52
C VAL A 169 16.64 -0.42 -8.65
N SER A 170 15.99 0.69 -8.94
CA SER A 170 16.57 2.01 -8.74
C SER A 170 16.67 2.28 -7.24
N ALA A 171 17.87 2.15 -6.67
CA ALA A 171 18.07 2.28 -5.23
C ALA A 171 17.49 3.61 -4.70
N PRO A 172 16.75 3.60 -3.57
CA PRO A 172 16.25 4.81 -2.94
C PRO A 172 17.41 5.74 -2.55
N ARG A 173 17.50 6.88 -3.23
CA ARG A 173 18.50 7.92 -3.01
C ARG A 173 18.03 9.21 -3.68
N PRO A 174 18.59 10.38 -3.36
CA PRO A 174 18.23 11.62 -4.02
C PRO A 174 18.25 11.50 -5.56
N LYS A 175 17.21 12.03 -6.21
CA LYS A 175 16.95 11.99 -7.65
C LYS A 175 16.53 10.61 -8.21
N ALA A 176 16.42 9.57 -7.41
CA ALA A 176 15.79 8.32 -7.86
C ALA A 176 14.30 8.57 -8.15
N LEU A 177 13.75 7.81 -9.09
CA LEU A 177 12.34 7.87 -9.48
C LEU A 177 11.77 6.46 -9.48
N TRP A 178 10.59 6.28 -8.87
CA TRP A 178 9.78 5.08 -8.99
C TRP A 178 8.41 5.43 -9.56
N ARG A 179 7.75 4.45 -10.17
CA ARG A 179 6.34 4.56 -10.58
C ARG A 179 5.48 3.83 -9.58
N ALA A 180 4.35 4.45 -9.16
CA ALA A 180 3.52 3.85 -8.13
C ALA A 180 2.08 4.37 -8.11
N ASN A 181 1.21 3.60 -7.45
CA ASN A 181 -0.08 4.08 -6.99
C ASN A 181 -0.38 3.52 -5.60
N PHE A 182 -1.22 4.22 -4.86
CA PHE A 182 -1.75 3.79 -3.56
C PHE A 182 -3.25 3.62 -3.69
N TYR A 183 -3.78 2.60 -3.02
CA TYR A 183 -5.19 2.24 -3.12
C TYR A 183 -5.80 1.97 -1.75
N LYS A 184 -7.12 2.07 -1.68
CA LYS A 184 -7.94 1.61 -0.58
C LYS A 184 -9.12 0.85 -1.17
N CYS A 185 -9.33 -0.36 -0.71
CA CYS A 185 -10.48 -1.18 -1.11
C CYS A 185 -11.12 -1.89 0.08
N ALA A 186 -12.29 -2.48 -0.17
CA ALA A 186 -13.02 -3.30 0.80
C ALA A 186 -14.10 -4.13 0.07
N ASP A 187 -13.68 -5.03 -0.82
CA ASP A 187 -14.58 -5.72 -1.76
C ASP A 187 -15.64 -6.59 -1.07
N GLY A 188 -15.35 -7.12 0.11
CA GLY A 188 -16.22 -8.05 0.84
C GLY A 188 -16.90 -7.45 2.08
N THR A 189 -16.83 -6.14 2.27
CA THR A 189 -17.55 -5.43 3.34
C THR A 189 -18.98 -5.09 2.91
N SER A 190 -19.80 -4.62 3.84
CA SER A 190 -21.17 -4.16 3.56
C SER A 190 -21.22 -2.93 2.64
N HIS A 191 -20.12 -2.17 2.52
CA HIS A 191 -20.00 -0.94 1.72
C HIS A 191 -18.73 -0.99 0.84
N PRO A 192 -18.73 -1.78 -0.25
CA PRO A 192 -17.59 -1.91 -1.13
C PRO A 192 -17.16 -0.58 -1.73
N HIS A 193 -15.84 -0.37 -1.86
CA HIS A 193 -15.28 0.83 -2.47
C HIS A 193 -13.88 0.59 -3.02
N TRP A 194 -13.48 1.41 -4.01
CA TRP A 194 -12.19 1.32 -4.69
C TRP A 194 -11.63 2.72 -4.88
N LEU A 195 -10.69 3.11 -4.02
CA LEU A 195 -10.09 4.44 -4.03
C LEU A 195 -8.65 4.39 -4.51
N THR A 196 -8.21 5.48 -5.16
CA THR A 196 -6.86 5.58 -5.74
C THR A 196 -6.21 6.93 -5.41
N TRP A 197 -4.89 6.95 -5.30
CA TRP A 197 -4.11 8.17 -5.17
C TRP A 197 -3.94 8.87 -6.51
N ALA A 198 -3.34 8.22 -7.50
CA ALA A 198 -3.33 8.71 -8.87
C ALA A 198 -4.60 8.23 -9.58
N PRO A 199 -5.28 9.08 -10.35
CA PRO A 199 -6.48 8.70 -11.10
C PRO A 199 -6.23 7.51 -12.01
N VAL A 200 -7.19 6.59 -12.04
CA VAL A 200 -7.19 5.42 -12.93
C VAL A 200 -8.41 5.54 -13.85
N ASP A 201 -8.15 5.57 -15.14
CA ASP A 201 -9.20 5.63 -16.16
C ASP A 201 -9.59 4.21 -16.58
N ASP A 202 -10.54 3.64 -15.85
CA ASP A 202 -11.20 2.37 -16.18
C ASP A 202 -12.65 2.42 -15.71
N SER A 203 -13.56 1.87 -16.48
CA SER A 203 -14.98 1.81 -16.17
C SER A 203 -15.32 0.81 -15.05
N LYS A 204 -14.40 -0.08 -14.72
CA LYS A 204 -14.54 -1.09 -13.66
C LYS A 204 -13.37 -1.02 -12.70
N PRO A 205 -13.58 -1.34 -11.42
CA PRO A 205 -12.50 -1.43 -10.45
C PRO A 205 -11.40 -2.39 -10.91
N ASN A 206 -10.23 -1.84 -11.19
CA ASN A 206 -9.05 -2.58 -11.65
C ASN A 206 -7.78 -1.80 -11.29
N PHE A 207 -7.07 -2.25 -10.28
CA PHE A 207 -5.82 -1.61 -9.84
C PHE A 207 -4.59 -2.06 -10.64
N HIS A 208 -4.69 -3.15 -11.41
CA HIS A 208 -3.58 -3.72 -12.19
C HIS A 208 -3.34 -2.98 -13.52
N LEU A 209 -3.28 -1.65 -13.46
CA LEU A 209 -3.07 -0.74 -14.58
C LEU A 209 -1.83 0.14 -14.36
N PRO A 210 -0.60 -0.41 -14.51
CA PRO A 210 0.63 0.31 -14.20
C PRO A 210 0.83 1.58 -15.03
N GLN A 211 0.21 1.70 -16.20
CA GLN A 211 0.20 2.93 -16.99
C GLN A 211 -0.43 4.12 -16.26
N SER A 212 -1.31 3.88 -15.27
CA SER A 212 -1.93 4.90 -14.43
C SER A 212 -1.10 5.27 -13.19
N PHE A 213 0.07 4.67 -13.01
CA PHE A 213 0.92 4.98 -11.87
C PHE A 213 1.44 6.42 -11.94
N GLY A 214 1.37 7.10 -10.80
CA GLY A 214 2.05 8.36 -10.56
C GLY A 214 3.56 8.18 -10.38
N LEU A 215 4.23 9.22 -9.92
CA LEU A 215 5.68 9.28 -9.75
C LEU A 215 6.03 9.46 -8.26
N LEU A 216 6.95 8.66 -7.77
CA LEU A 216 7.64 8.88 -6.49
C LEU A 216 9.01 9.48 -6.77
N ALA A 217 9.26 10.69 -6.29
CA ALA A 217 10.52 11.41 -6.44
C ALA A 217 11.27 11.38 -5.11
N PHE A 218 12.45 10.78 -5.09
CA PHE A 218 13.26 10.61 -3.88
C PHE A 218 14.19 11.83 -3.67
N GLU A 219 14.17 12.37 -2.43
CA GLU A 219 15.02 13.51 -1.98
C GLU A 219 16.05 13.07 -0.95
#